data_5e4e274d5092ba50fe7fab0b94148d95
#
_entry.id   5e4e274d5092ba50fe7fab0b94148d95
#
_cell.length_a   1.000
_cell.length_b   1.000
_cell.length_c   1.000
_cell.angle_alpha   90.00
_cell.angle_beta   90.00
_cell.angle_gamma   90.00
#
_symmetry.space_group_name_H-M   'P 1'
#
loop_
_entity.id
_entity.type
_entity.pdbx_description
1 polymer ?
#
loop_
_entity_poly.entity_id
_entity_poly.type
_entity_poly.pdbx_seq_one_letter_code
_entity_poly.pdbx_strand_id
1 'polypeptide(L)' 'MTPPKIRALGVTQNWLGTSWRATGFVEGVGWLEAWGKSLIEAMETLQALATRRVAEPAEREEDPDAAS' A
#
# COMPACT_ATOMS: atom_id res chain seq x y z
N MET A 1 -8.35 1.34 -17.73
CA MET A 1 -8.00 1.89 -16.47
C MET A 1 -6.51 1.91 -16.27
N THR A 2 -5.99 2.98 -15.74
CA THR A 2 -4.57 3.11 -15.62
C THR A 2 -4.11 2.56 -14.28
N PRO A 3 -3.06 1.79 -14.24
CA PRO A 3 -2.59 1.26 -12.96
C PRO A 3 -2.05 2.39 -12.09
N PRO A 4 -2.03 2.22 -10.81
CA PRO A 4 -1.55 3.25 -9.93
C PRO A 4 -0.06 3.48 -10.14
N LYS A 5 0.38 4.74 -10.02
CA LYS A 5 1.76 5.04 -10.20
C LYS A 5 2.42 5.03 -8.84
N ILE A 6 3.29 4.10 -8.60
CA ILE A 6 3.97 3.96 -7.33
C ILE A 6 5.39 4.46 -7.47
N ARG A 7 5.77 5.40 -6.61
CA ARG A 7 7.11 5.94 -6.66
C ARG A 7 7.83 5.57 -5.39
N ALA A 8 9.11 5.62 -5.41
CA ALA A 8 9.93 5.39 -4.22
C ALA A 8 9.61 4.06 -3.57
N LEU A 9 9.41 3.04 -4.39
CA LEU A 9 9.10 1.74 -3.88
C LEU A 9 10.28 1.17 -3.11
N GLY A 10 10.05 0.74 -1.92
CA GLY A 10 11.08 0.13 -1.11
C GLY A 10 10.56 -1.15 -0.50
N VAL A 11 11.41 -2.16 -0.36
CA VAL A 11 11.01 -3.41 0.21
C VAL A 11 12.08 -3.83 1.20
N THR A 12 11.68 -4.16 2.42
CA THR A 12 12.62 -4.58 3.43
C THR A 12 12.13 -5.86 4.10
N GLN A 13 13.04 -6.66 4.60
CA GLN A 13 12.69 -7.87 5.28
C GLN A 13 12.84 -7.61 6.77
N ASN A 14 11.99 -8.19 7.59
CA ASN A 14 12.11 -7.95 9.01
C ASN A 14 13.38 -8.66 9.51
N TRP A 15 13.81 -8.33 10.70
CA TRP A 15 15.07 -8.85 11.17
C TRP A 15 15.04 -10.34 11.43
N LEU A 16 13.86 -10.93 11.55
CA LEU A 16 13.77 -12.35 11.73
C LEU A 16 13.74 -13.07 10.39
N GLY A 17 13.55 -12.35 9.32
CA GLY A 17 13.49 -12.97 8.00
C GLY A 17 12.18 -13.68 7.72
N THR A 18 11.14 -13.40 8.47
CA THR A 18 9.89 -14.10 8.30
C THR A 18 8.84 -13.32 7.55
N SER A 19 9.05 -12.06 7.36
CA SER A 19 8.08 -11.26 6.61
C SER A 19 8.76 -10.14 5.87
N TRP A 20 8.08 -9.62 4.88
CA TRP A 20 8.60 -8.53 4.06
C TRP A 20 7.64 -7.37 4.14
N ARG A 21 8.18 -6.18 4.12
CA ARG A 21 7.35 -4.98 4.12
C ARG A 21 7.64 -4.21 2.85
N ALA A 22 6.62 -3.84 2.12
CA ALA A 22 6.75 -3.04 0.93
C ALA A 22 6.14 -1.68 1.21
N THR A 23 6.84 -0.61 0.86
CA THR A 23 6.31 0.72 1.05
C THR A 23 6.47 1.47 -0.26
N GLY A 24 5.61 2.39 -0.51
CA GLY A 24 5.72 3.18 -1.72
C GLY A 24 4.84 4.41 -1.64
N PHE A 25 5.20 5.40 -2.43
CA PHE A 25 4.41 6.62 -2.48
C PHE A 25 3.54 6.52 -3.72
N VAL A 26 2.24 6.59 -3.54
CA VAL A 26 1.30 6.48 -4.64
C VAL A 26 0.75 7.86 -4.94
N GLU A 27 0.92 8.30 -6.19
CA GLU A 27 0.45 9.61 -6.57
C GLU A 27 -1.03 9.77 -6.32
N GLY A 28 -1.40 10.82 -5.64
CA GLY A 28 -2.80 11.07 -5.36
C GLY A 28 -3.29 10.41 -4.08
N VAL A 29 -2.49 9.56 -3.48
CA VAL A 29 -2.92 8.86 -2.29
C VAL A 29 -1.96 9.08 -1.13
N GLY A 30 -0.66 8.98 -1.37
CA GLY A 30 0.33 9.16 -0.32
C GLY A 30 1.10 7.89 -0.07
N TRP A 31 1.73 7.79 1.06
CA TRP A 31 2.53 6.62 1.38
C TRP A 31 1.66 5.47 1.82
N LEU A 32 1.92 4.31 1.27
CA LEU A 32 1.22 3.11 1.64
C LEU A 32 2.23 2.05 2.06
N GLU A 33 1.76 1.09 2.82
CA GLU A 33 2.63 0.06 3.33
C GLU A 33 1.89 -1.26 3.29
N ALA A 34 2.54 -2.32 2.94
CA ALA A 34 1.92 -3.64 2.87
C ALA A 34 2.92 -4.68 3.34
N TRP A 35 2.41 -5.80 3.80
CA TRP A 35 3.23 -6.86 4.34
C TRP A 35 2.95 -8.16 3.63
N GLY A 36 3.92 -9.03 3.56
CA GLY A 36 3.73 -10.33 2.95
C GLY A 36 4.76 -11.31 3.45
N LYS A 37 4.57 -12.58 3.16
CA LYS A 37 5.51 -13.58 3.59
C LYS A 37 6.67 -13.70 2.63
N SER A 38 6.57 -13.12 1.46
CA SER A 38 7.66 -13.11 0.50
C SER A 38 7.72 -11.75 -0.13
N LEU A 39 8.82 -11.49 -0.83
CA LEU A 39 9.00 -10.22 -1.51
C LEU A 39 7.86 -10.00 -2.49
N ILE A 40 7.56 -11.00 -3.28
CA ILE A 40 6.51 -10.87 -4.27
C ILE A 40 5.16 -10.65 -3.64
N GLU A 41 4.88 -11.36 -2.56
CA GLU A 41 3.61 -11.20 -1.91
C GLU A 41 3.46 -9.80 -1.35
N ALA A 42 4.50 -9.25 -0.76
CA ALA A 42 4.44 -7.90 -0.21
C ALA A 42 4.20 -6.89 -1.32
N MET A 43 4.86 -7.07 -2.46
CA MET A 43 4.67 -6.14 -3.56
C MET A 43 3.28 -6.26 -4.16
N GLU A 44 2.77 -7.47 -4.27
CA GLU A 44 1.44 -7.66 -4.81
C GLU A 44 0.40 -7.05 -3.88
N THR A 45 0.60 -7.20 -2.59
CA THR A 45 -0.33 -6.64 -1.62
C THR A 45 -0.30 -5.12 -1.69
N LEU A 46 0.89 -4.55 -1.83
CA LEU A 46 1.00 -3.10 -1.93
C LEU A 46 0.30 -2.60 -3.19
N GLN A 47 0.47 -3.32 -4.30
CA GLN A 47 -0.15 -2.91 -5.53
C GLN A 47 -1.66 -3.00 -5.44
N ALA A 48 -2.17 -4.06 -4.83
CA ALA A 48 -3.60 -4.20 -4.65
C ALA A 48 -4.15 -3.11 -3.76
N LEU A 49 -3.42 -2.76 -2.71
CA LEU A 49 -3.87 -1.71 -1.81
C LEU A 49 -3.86 -0.37 -2.55
N ALA A 50 -2.84 -0.12 -3.36
CA ALA A 50 -2.76 1.12 -4.09
C ALA A 50 -3.93 1.23 -5.08
N THR A 51 -4.26 0.13 -5.73
CA THR A 51 -5.37 0.15 -6.67
C THR A 51 -6.67 0.46 -5.95
N ARG A 52 -6.86 -0.12 -4.78
CA ARG A 52 -8.08 0.15 -4.05
C ARG A 52 -8.16 1.59 -3.59
N ARG A 53 -7.03 2.17 -3.13
CA ARG A 53 -7.07 3.52 -2.64
C ARG A 53 -7.28 4.51 -3.77
N VAL A 54 -6.78 4.21 -4.94
CA VAL A 54 -7.00 5.09 -6.06
C VAL A 54 -8.46 4.99 -6.51
N ALA A 55 -9.04 3.80 -6.46
CA ALA A 55 -10.40 3.62 -6.90
C ALA A 55 -11.42 4.12 -5.87
N GLU A 56 -11.02 4.26 -4.63
CA GLU A 56 -11.92 4.70 -3.60
C GLU A 56 -11.41 6.00 -3.06
N PRO A 57 -11.69 7.08 -3.69
CA PRO A 57 -11.13 8.32 -3.30
C PRO A 57 -11.63 8.84 -1.99
N ALA A 58 -11.65 10.08 -1.93
CA ALA A 58 -11.86 10.72 -0.72
C ALA A 58 -12.94 10.31 0.19
N GLU A 59 -13.97 9.80 -0.33
CA GLU A 59 -15.03 9.52 0.52
C GLU A 59 -14.59 8.53 1.55
N ARG A 60 -13.47 7.90 1.34
CA ARG A 60 -13.06 6.96 2.31
C ARG A 60 -12.62 7.63 3.55
N GLU A 61 -12.30 8.84 3.42
CA GLU A 61 -11.77 9.45 4.47
C GLU A 61 -12.63 9.64 5.59
N GLU A 62 -13.85 9.75 5.37
CA GLU A 62 -14.63 9.96 6.41
C GLU A 62 -14.80 8.78 7.16
N ASP A 63 -13.83 8.18 7.47
CA ASP A 63 -13.93 6.99 8.10
C ASP A 63 -14.63 7.05 9.42
N PRO A 64 -14.86 6.01 10.01
CA PRO A 64 -15.62 5.89 11.18
C PRO A 64 -15.01 6.63 12.31
N ASP A 65 -13.74 6.77 12.29
CA ASP A 65 -13.17 7.41 13.29
C ASP A 65 -13.59 8.75 13.31
N ALA A 66 -13.64 9.34 12.22
CA ALA A 66 -14.08 10.65 12.12
C ALA A 66 -15.46 10.74 12.58
N ALA A 67 -16.20 9.76 12.32
CA ALA A 67 -17.56 9.82 12.64
C ALA A 67 -17.76 9.59 14.09
N SER A 68 -16.89 9.00 14.72
CA SER A 68 -17.16 8.69 16.09
C SER A 68 -16.75 9.78 17.03
#